data_f11cd1ddaf2cdfb5f75794f67814f461
#
_entry.id   f11cd1ddaf2cdfb5f75794f67814f461
#
_cell.length_a   1.000
_cell.length_b   1.000
_cell.length_c   1.000
_cell.angle_alpha   90.00
_cell.angle_beta   90.00
_cell.angle_gamma   90.00
#
_symmetry.space_group_name_H-M   'P 1'
#
loop_
_entity.id
_entity.type
_entity.pdbx_description
1 polymer ?
#
loop_
_entity_poly.entity_id
_entity_poly.type
_entity_poly.pdbx_seq_one_letter_code
_entity_poly.pdbx_strand_id
1 'polypeptide(L)'
;MQRYHAEGMPLWVVNPTVILGPPAWPDGSSSIPRSIAKGMPFATKGSTGWVDVRDVAGAICHLIDAKGLGKQVMLNGHNASFSKLFSVLATAMGKTPPRWLIPKWLLLSVAHIEATLDRLIGRKANLGIDGARAASAISQYDNQSAIDQGLSFRSLEETAAFIAKTQKILQSA
;
A
#
# COMPACT_ATOMS: atom_id res chain seq x y z
N MET A 1 21.52 -8.69 -7.83
CA MET A 1 20.68 -8.91 -9.02
C MET A 1 21.50 -9.23 -10.26
N GLN A 2 22.37 -8.35 -10.75
CA GLN A 2 23.22 -8.58 -11.94
C GLN A 2 24.07 -9.85 -11.86
N ARG A 3 24.54 -10.26 -10.68
CA ARG A 3 25.35 -11.46 -10.49
C ARG A 3 24.58 -12.76 -10.81
N TYR A 4 23.33 -12.90 -10.35
CA TYR A 4 22.51 -14.10 -10.60
C TYR A 4 22.09 -14.21 -12.08
N HIS A 5 21.92 -13.07 -12.76
CA HIS A 5 21.67 -13.03 -14.21
C HIS A 5 22.89 -13.55 -15.01
N ALA A 6 24.10 -13.19 -14.57
CA ALA A 6 25.33 -13.63 -15.20
C ALA A 6 25.60 -15.15 -15.00
N GLU A 7 25.03 -15.73 -13.96
CA GLU A 7 25.13 -17.17 -13.64
C GLU A 7 24.04 -18.02 -14.31
N GLY A 8 23.18 -17.42 -15.18
CA GLY A 8 22.14 -18.14 -15.93
C GLY A 8 20.98 -18.65 -15.08
N MET A 9 20.81 -18.13 -13.87
CA MET A 9 19.74 -18.54 -12.98
C MET A 9 18.39 -17.97 -13.41
N PRO A 10 17.32 -18.78 -13.56
CA PRO A 10 15.98 -18.28 -13.86
C PRO A 10 15.46 -17.49 -12.65
N LEU A 11 15.47 -16.16 -12.75
CA LEU A 11 15.08 -15.26 -11.66
C LEU A 11 13.97 -14.33 -12.13
N TRP A 12 12.86 -14.32 -11.43
CA TRP A 12 11.84 -13.28 -11.53
C TRP A 12 12.00 -12.27 -10.39
N VAL A 13 11.93 -11.00 -10.74
CA VAL A 13 11.93 -9.92 -9.75
C VAL A 13 10.57 -9.25 -9.76
N VAL A 14 9.87 -9.36 -8.64
CA VAL A 14 8.54 -8.81 -8.45
C VAL A 14 8.66 -7.55 -7.60
N ASN A 15 8.22 -6.42 -8.15
CA ASN A 15 8.20 -5.12 -7.46
C ASN A 15 6.76 -4.67 -7.21
N PRO A 16 6.16 -5.04 -6.09
CA PRO A 16 4.83 -4.55 -5.75
C PRO A 16 4.88 -3.08 -5.33
N THR A 17 3.87 -2.31 -5.70
CA THR A 17 3.61 -0.99 -5.12
C THR A 17 3.12 -1.14 -3.69
N VAL A 18 2.37 -0.20 -3.13
CA VAL A 18 1.87 -0.35 -1.75
C VAL A 18 0.85 -1.49 -1.68
N ILE A 19 1.20 -2.55 -0.97
CA ILE A 19 0.36 -3.74 -0.84
C ILE A 19 -0.76 -3.45 0.16
N LEU A 20 -2.00 -3.65 -0.28
CA LEU A 20 -3.20 -3.55 0.53
C LEU A 20 -3.69 -4.93 0.96
N GLY A 21 -3.93 -5.08 2.25
CA GLY A 21 -4.44 -6.32 2.83
C GLY A 21 -5.13 -6.09 4.18
N PRO A 22 -5.70 -7.14 4.78
CA PRO A 22 -6.29 -7.06 6.11
C PRO A 22 -5.26 -6.60 7.15
N PRO A 23 -5.70 -5.93 8.23
CA PRO A 23 -4.82 -5.37 9.26
C PRO A 23 -4.28 -6.44 10.22
N ALA A 24 -3.59 -7.46 9.67
CA ALA A 24 -3.03 -8.57 10.42
C ALA A 24 -1.81 -8.17 11.28
N TRP A 25 -1.05 -7.15 10.85
CA TRP A 25 0.18 -6.70 11.52
C TRP A 25 0.07 -5.25 11.99
N PRO A 26 0.75 -4.86 13.09
CA PRO A 26 0.69 -3.49 13.62
C PRO A 26 1.34 -2.46 12.68
N ASP A 27 2.32 -2.87 11.89
CA ASP A 27 3.19 -1.98 11.11
C ASP A 27 2.92 -2.04 9.60
N GLY A 28 3.55 -1.14 8.85
CA GLY A 28 3.49 -1.09 7.40
C GLY A 28 2.14 -0.63 6.84
N SER A 29 1.81 -1.07 5.64
CA SER A 29 0.56 -0.71 4.95
C SER A 29 -0.70 -1.21 5.66
N SER A 30 -0.59 -2.22 6.54
CA SER A 30 -1.67 -2.71 7.40
C SER A 30 -2.18 -1.65 8.39
N SER A 31 -1.38 -0.63 8.70
CA SER A 31 -1.78 0.50 9.54
C SER A 31 -2.87 1.37 8.89
N ILE A 32 -2.94 1.42 7.55
CA ILE A 32 -3.92 2.23 6.81
C ILE A 32 -5.35 1.75 7.09
N PRO A 33 -5.75 0.49 6.81
CA PRO A 33 -7.09 0.00 7.12
C PRO A 33 -7.44 0.15 8.61
N ARG A 34 -6.47 -0.06 9.49
CA ARG A 34 -6.68 0.09 10.94
C ARG A 34 -7.00 1.51 11.35
N SER A 35 -6.32 2.50 10.77
CA SER A 35 -6.57 3.92 11.02
C SER A 35 -7.94 4.35 10.50
N ILE A 36 -8.32 3.88 9.32
CA ILE A 36 -9.65 4.12 8.74
C ILE A 36 -10.74 3.51 9.61
N ALA A 37 -10.56 2.29 10.09
CA ALA A 37 -11.52 1.63 10.98
C ALA A 37 -11.73 2.39 12.30
N LYS A 38 -10.70 3.10 12.78
CA LYS A 38 -10.77 3.99 13.95
C LYS A 38 -11.43 5.35 13.65
N GLY A 39 -11.82 5.59 12.38
CA GLY A 39 -12.49 6.82 11.99
C GLY A 39 -11.53 7.98 11.72
N MET A 40 -10.39 7.72 11.05
CA MET A 40 -9.43 8.76 10.70
C MET A 40 -10.09 9.83 9.80
N PRO A 41 -10.17 11.10 10.26
CA PRO A 41 -10.88 12.14 9.52
C PRO A 41 -10.03 12.86 8.46
N PHE A 42 -8.75 12.49 8.35
CA PHE A 42 -7.77 13.18 7.52
C PHE A 42 -7.29 12.33 6.36
N ALA A 43 -7.00 12.98 5.24
CA ALA A 43 -6.31 12.39 4.10
C ALA A 43 -5.29 13.38 3.53
N THR A 44 -4.43 12.94 2.62
CA THR A 44 -3.49 13.79 1.89
C THR A 44 -3.86 13.87 0.41
N LYS A 45 -3.31 14.87 -0.29
CA LYS A 45 -3.45 15.00 -1.75
C LYS A 45 -2.44 14.14 -2.54
N GLY A 46 -1.50 13.49 -1.87
CA GLY A 46 -0.54 12.62 -2.51
C GLY A 46 -1.21 11.42 -3.18
N SER A 47 -0.52 10.81 -4.11
CA SER A 47 -0.95 9.61 -4.81
C SER A 47 0.19 8.61 -4.94
N THR A 48 -0.16 7.32 -5.00
CA THR A 48 0.80 6.25 -5.20
C THR A 48 0.12 5.06 -5.89
N GLY A 49 0.89 4.03 -6.20
CA GLY A 49 0.37 2.75 -6.66
C GLY A 49 -0.14 1.89 -5.50
N TRP A 50 -1.23 1.17 -5.73
CA TRP A 50 -1.86 0.25 -4.80
C TRP A 50 -2.09 -1.10 -5.45
N VAL A 51 -1.83 -2.16 -4.74
CA VAL A 51 -2.06 -3.52 -5.22
C VAL A 51 -2.65 -4.40 -4.11
N ASP A 52 -3.60 -5.26 -4.45
CA ASP A 52 -4.18 -6.22 -3.52
C ASP A 52 -3.17 -7.31 -3.15
N VAL A 53 -3.09 -7.68 -1.88
CA VAL A 53 -2.20 -8.73 -1.40
C VAL A 53 -2.44 -10.08 -2.09
N ARG A 54 -3.69 -10.37 -2.47
CA ARG A 54 -4.06 -11.59 -3.19
C ARG A 54 -3.54 -11.58 -4.62
N ASP A 55 -3.50 -10.41 -5.27
CA ASP A 55 -2.93 -10.26 -6.61
C ASP A 55 -1.42 -10.43 -6.59
N VAL A 56 -0.75 -9.92 -5.54
CA VAL A 56 0.68 -10.16 -5.35
C VAL A 56 0.97 -11.65 -5.17
N ALA A 57 0.22 -12.34 -4.33
CA ALA A 57 0.38 -13.78 -4.10
C ALA A 57 0.11 -14.57 -5.39
N GLY A 58 -0.98 -14.25 -6.10
CA GLY A 58 -1.34 -14.89 -7.37
C GLY A 58 -0.28 -14.65 -8.45
N ALA A 59 0.27 -13.44 -8.54
CA ALA A 59 1.33 -13.09 -9.48
C ALA A 59 2.61 -13.91 -9.20
N ILE A 60 2.99 -14.06 -7.93
CA ILE A 60 4.17 -14.86 -7.56
C ILE A 60 3.97 -16.32 -7.98
N CYS A 61 2.82 -16.93 -7.67
CA CYS A 61 2.51 -18.30 -8.08
C CYS A 61 2.54 -18.45 -9.62
N HIS A 62 1.90 -17.51 -10.34
CA HIS A 62 1.87 -17.52 -11.80
C HIS A 62 3.27 -17.44 -12.41
N LEU A 63 4.14 -16.56 -11.88
CA LEU A 63 5.49 -16.36 -12.40
C LEU A 63 6.45 -17.49 -12.06
N ILE A 64 6.23 -18.25 -10.98
CA ILE A 64 7.00 -19.46 -10.66
C ILE A 64 6.82 -20.53 -11.76
N ASP A 65 5.58 -20.68 -12.24
CA ASP A 65 5.25 -21.66 -13.28
C ASP A 65 5.61 -21.16 -14.69
N ALA A 66 5.78 -19.85 -14.85
CA ALA A 66 6.14 -19.24 -16.13
C ALA A 66 7.61 -19.51 -16.47
N LYS A 67 7.84 -20.21 -17.57
CA LYS A 67 9.18 -20.45 -18.15
C LYS A 67 9.76 -19.16 -18.73
N GLY A 68 10.22 -18.25 -17.85
CA GLY A 68 10.80 -16.99 -18.26
C GLY A 68 12.11 -16.70 -17.51
N LEU A 69 13.11 -16.22 -18.23
CA LEU A 69 14.41 -15.87 -17.65
C LEU A 69 14.48 -14.37 -17.38
N GLY A 70 14.74 -14.01 -16.12
CA GLY A 70 15.36 -12.74 -15.78
C GLY A 70 14.54 -11.48 -16.03
N LYS A 71 13.23 -11.53 -15.91
CA LYS A 71 12.36 -10.35 -16.09
C LYS A 71 12.01 -9.71 -14.75
N GLN A 72 11.90 -8.39 -14.79
CA GLN A 72 11.41 -7.59 -13.69
C GLN A 72 9.96 -7.19 -13.98
N VAL A 73 9.07 -7.40 -13.02
CA VAL A 73 7.64 -7.13 -13.16
C VAL A 73 7.20 -6.16 -12.07
N MET A 74 6.56 -5.06 -12.47
CA MET A 74 5.94 -4.11 -11.57
C MET A 74 4.50 -4.55 -11.29
N LEU A 75 4.18 -4.84 -10.03
CA LEU A 75 2.81 -5.15 -9.62
C LEU A 75 2.13 -3.88 -9.09
N ASN A 76 1.41 -3.21 -9.98
CA ASN A 76 0.59 -2.04 -9.66
C ASN A 76 -0.84 -2.29 -10.13
N GLY A 77 -1.77 -2.41 -9.19
CA GLY A 77 -3.19 -2.55 -9.54
C GLY A 77 -3.79 -1.22 -9.98
N HIS A 78 -3.61 -0.17 -9.18
CA HIS A 78 -4.19 1.15 -9.44
C HIS A 78 -3.28 2.27 -8.94
N ASN A 79 -3.21 3.36 -9.73
CA ASN A 79 -2.70 4.63 -9.27
C ASN A 79 -3.86 5.44 -8.69
N ALA A 80 -3.83 5.75 -7.42
CA ALA A 80 -4.89 6.53 -6.78
C ALA A 80 -4.34 7.41 -5.65
N SER A 81 -5.03 8.52 -5.38
CA SER A 81 -4.72 9.38 -4.26
C SER A 81 -5.04 8.71 -2.92
N PHE A 82 -4.33 9.10 -1.86
CA PHE A 82 -4.65 8.65 -0.51
C PHE A 82 -6.10 8.98 -0.13
N SER A 83 -6.62 10.14 -0.54
CA SER A 83 -8.00 10.51 -0.26
C SER A 83 -9.01 9.58 -0.94
N LYS A 84 -8.77 9.17 -2.19
CA LYS A 84 -9.62 8.22 -2.91
C LYS A 84 -9.61 6.86 -2.23
N LEU A 85 -8.42 6.32 -1.94
CA LEU A 85 -8.27 5.04 -1.24
C LEU A 85 -8.97 5.05 0.11
N PHE A 86 -8.72 6.09 0.92
CA PHE A 86 -9.30 6.19 2.26
C PHE A 86 -10.83 6.30 2.23
N SER A 87 -11.38 6.99 1.22
CA SER A 87 -12.83 7.08 1.03
C SER A 87 -13.42 5.71 0.68
N VAL A 88 -12.80 4.98 -0.24
CA VAL A 88 -13.26 3.63 -0.64
C VAL A 88 -13.20 2.66 0.54
N LEU A 89 -12.08 2.65 1.29
CA LEU A 89 -11.95 1.82 2.50
C LEU A 89 -12.98 2.19 3.57
N ALA A 90 -13.15 3.48 3.86
CA ALA A 90 -14.12 3.94 4.87
C ALA A 90 -15.54 3.51 4.51
N THR A 91 -15.95 3.70 3.26
CA THR A 91 -17.25 3.27 2.77
C THR A 91 -17.45 1.76 2.93
N ALA A 92 -16.47 0.95 2.52
CA ALA A 92 -16.52 -0.50 2.65
C ALA A 92 -16.62 -0.97 4.13
N MET A 93 -16.01 -0.22 5.04
CA MET A 93 -16.05 -0.49 6.50
C MET A 93 -17.27 0.11 7.21
N GLY A 94 -18.18 0.79 6.49
CA GLY A 94 -19.31 1.51 7.10
C GLY A 94 -18.88 2.69 7.97
N LYS A 95 -17.75 3.32 7.65
CA LYS A 95 -17.20 4.50 8.33
C LYS A 95 -17.38 5.77 7.48
N THR A 96 -17.36 6.91 8.13
CA THR A 96 -17.39 8.20 7.42
C THR A 96 -16.06 8.43 6.70
N PRO A 97 -16.07 8.73 5.39
CA PRO A 97 -14.88 9.08 4.64
C PRO A 97 -14.16 10.30 5.23
N PRO A 98 -12.82 10.40 5.08
CA PRO A 98 -12.06 11.56 5.51
C PRO A 98 -12.58 12.85 4.88
N ARG A 99 -12.80 13.87 5.71
CA ARG A 99 -13.34 15.17 5.27
C ARG A 99 -12.25 16.23 5.07
N TRP A 100 -11.12 16.08 5.75
CA TRP A 100 -10.07 17.09 5.81
C TRP A 100 -8.87 16.66 4.99
N LEU A 101 -8.46 17.50 4.05
CA LEU A 101 -7.22 17.30 3.29
C LEU A 101 -6.08 18.06 3.96
N ILE A 102 -5.13 17.34 4.52
CA ILE A 102 -3.96 17.95 5.18
C ILE A 102 -2.98 18.44 4.11
N PRO A 103 -2.60 19.72 4.12
CA PRO A 103 -1.56 20.23 3.23
C PRO A 103 -0.19 19.68 3.63
N LYS A 104 0.71 19.55 2.63
CA LYS A 104 2.04 18.95 2.79
C LYS A 104 2.86 19.60 3.93
N TRP A 105 2.81 20.92 4.04
CA TRP A 105 3.58 21.63 5.07
C TRP A 105 3.15 21.24 6.49
N LEU A 106 1.83 21.12 6.72
CA LEU A 106 1.30 20.72 8.02
C LEU A 106 1.66 19.27 8.36
N LEU A 107 1.56 18.37 7.38
CA LEU A 107 1.94 16.97 7.56
C LEU A 107 3.43 16.83 7.92
N LEU A 108 4.30 17.59 7.22
CA LEU A 108 5.73 17.60 7.52
C LEU A 108 6.04 18.21 8.89
N SER A 109 5.34 19.27 9.27
CA SER A 109 5.51 19.88 10.61
C SER A 109 5.18 18.91 11.72
N VAL A 110 4.05 18.20 11.60
CA VAL A 110 3.66 17.15 12.56
C VAL A 110 4.72 16.04 12.62
N ALA A 111 5.19 15.55 11.46
CA ALA A 111 6.22 14.50 11.42
C ALA A 111 7.55 14.95 12.06
N HIS A 112 7.93 16.23 11.94
CA HIS A 112 9.14 16.75 12.62
C HIS A 112 8.93 16.87 14.13
N ILE A 113 7.76 17.27 14.57
CA ILE A 113 7.43 17.34 16.00
C ILE A 113 7.44 15.91 16.59
N GLU A 114 6.78 14.95 15.94
CA GLU A 114 6.83 13.54 16.37
C GLU A 114 8.26 13.02 16.45
N ALA A 115 9.07 13.22 15.41
CA ALA A 115 10.46 12.77 15.39
C ALA A 115 11.32 13.39 16.51
N THR A 116 11.02 14.62 16.91
CA THR A 116 11.71 15.31 18.00
C THR A 116 11.29 14.74 19.36
N LEU A 117 9.98 14.53 19.56
CA LEU A 117 9.43 13.94 20.77
C LEU A 117 9.90 12.50 20.96
N ASP A 118 9.99 11.72 19.87
CA ASP A 118 10.46 10.33 19.92
C ASP A 118 11.90 10.21 20.36
N ARG A 119 12.77 11.16 19.94
CA ARG A 119 14.15 11.24 20.41
C ARG A 119 14.23 11.54 21.92
N LEU A 120 13.27 12.30 22.44
CA LEU A 120 13.23 12.69 23.85
C LEU A 120 12.59 11.61 24.74
N ILE A 121 11.63 10.86 24.24
CA ILE A 121 10.77 9.94 25.03
C ILE A 121 11.06 8.46 24.67
N GLY A 122 11.88 8.16 23.63
CA GLY A 122 12.21 6.81 23.21
C GLY A 122 11.05 6.03 22.58
N ARG A 123 10.06 6.73 21.99
CA ARG A 123 8.96 6.12 21.25
C ARG A 123 9.30 5.99 19.76
N LYS A 124 8.65 5.06 19.05
CA LYS A 124 8.72 4.98 17.58
C LYS A 124 7.63 5.87 16.98
N ALA A 125 8.02 6.80 16.08
CA ALA A 125 7.11 7.64 15.32
C ALA A 125 6.07 6.81 14.55
N ASN A 126 4.81 7.20 14.62
CA ASN A 126 3.75 6.58 13.81
C ASN A 126 3.88 6.95 12.34
N LEU A 127 4.28 8.19 12.06
CA LEU A 127 4.50 8.71 10.72
C LEU A 127 5.87 9.38 10.65
N GLY A 128 6.91 8.63 10.30
CA GLY A 128 8.24 9.21 10.12
C GLY A 128 8.25 10.27 9.00
N ILE A 129 9.29 11.12 8.99
CA ILE A 129 9.44 12.20 7.98
C ILE A 129 9.36 11.65 6.55
N ASP A 130 9.93 10.48 6.30
CA ASP A 130 9.89 9.83 4.97
C ASP A 130 8.49 9.34 4.62
N GLY A 131 7.73 8.83 5.58
CA GLY A 131 6.31 8.50 5.42
C GLY A 131 5.46 9.73 5.08
N ALA A 132 5.70 10.86 5.76
CA ALA A 132 5.02 12.13 5.46
C ALA A 132 5.35 12.67 4.06
N ARG A 133 6.61 12.54 3.64
CA ARG A 133 7.05 12.89 2.28
C ARG A 133 6.37 12.01 1.24
N ALA A 134 6.38 10.69 1.43
CA ALA A 134 5.72 9.72 0.56
C ALA A 134 4.20 9.98 0.46
N ALA A 135 3.53 10.22 1.59
CA ALA A 135 2.10 10.53 1.64
C ALA A 135 1.72 11.87 0.98
N SER A 136 2.70 12.73 0.69
CA SER A 136 2.50 14.02 0.02
C SER A 136 2.98 14.03 -1.43
N ALA A 137 3.73 13.02 -1.86
CA ALA A 137 4.23 12.89 -3.21
C ALA A 137 3.13 12.42 -4.16
N ILE A 138 3.27 12.77 -5.44
CA ILE A 138 2.44 12.23 -6.53
C ILE A 138 3.34 11.28 -7.31
N SER A 139 3.08 10.00 -7.15
CA SER A 139 3.78 8.93 -7.86
C SER A 139 2.80 8.14 -8.71
N GLN A 140 3.23 7.78 -9.91
CA GLN A 140 2.51 6.91 -10.82
C GLN A 140 3.41 5.76 -11.24
N TYR A 141 2.84 4.58 -11.34
CA TYR A 141 3.53 3.35 -11.70
C TYR A 141 2.83 2.73 -12.89
N ASP A 142 3.63 2.30 -13.85
CA ASP A 142 3.16 1.53 -14.99
C ASP A 142 3.09 0.05 -14.63
N ASN A 143 2.03 -0.64 -15.06
CA ASN A 143 1.83 -2.07 -14.84
C ASN A 143 1.83 -2.88 -16.14
N GLN A 144 2.21 -2.28 -17.26
CA GLN A 144 2.18 -2.95 -18.57
C GLN A 144 3.01 -4.24 -18.55
N SER A 145 4.17 -4.22 -17.91
CA SER A 145 5.01 -5.43 -17.77
C SER A 145 4.32 -6.61 -17.07
N ALA A 146 3.37 -6.34 -16.19
CA ALA A 146 2.58 -7.38 -15.53
C ALA A 146 1.43 -7.87 -16.44
N ILE A 147 0.76 -6.94 -17.11
CA ILE A 147 -0.31 -7.25 -18.06
C ILE A 147 0.23 -8.11 -19.22
N ASP A 148 1.41 -7.81 -19.72
CA ASP A 148 2.09 -8.58 -20.78
C ASP A 148 2.43 -10.03 -20.34
N GLN A 149 2.48 -10.29 -19.03
CA GLN A 149 2.61 -11.64 -18.46
C GLN A 149 1.25 -12.29 -18.18
N GLY A 150 0.14 -11.70 -18.61
CA GLY A 150 -1.22 -12.24 -18.39
C GLY A 150 -1.78 -11.99 -16.99
N LEU A 151 -1.14 -11.12 -16.18
CA LEU A 151 -1.64 -10.80 -14.85
C LEU A 151 -2.79 -9.78 -14.92
N SER A 152 -3.74 -9.91 -14.03
CA SER A 152 -4.86 -8.98 -13.86
C SER A 152 -4.94 -8.55 -12.39
N PHE A 153 -5.54 -7.40 -12.16
CA PHE A 153 -5.61 -6.79 -10.82
C PHE A 153 -7.05 -6.48 -10.43
N ARG A 154 -7.38 -6.76 -9.18
CA ARG A 154 -8.67 -6.44 -8.57
C ARG A 154 -8.86 -4.93 -8.45
N SER A 155 -10.11 -4.48 -8.52
CA SER A 155 -10.45 -3.09 -8.28
C SER A 155 -10.17 -2.65 -6.83
N LEU A 156 -10.06 -1.34 -6.59
CA LEU A 156 -9.92 -0.81 -5.23
C LEU A 156 -11.14 -1.14 -4.37
N GLU A 157 -12.32 -1.18 -4.96
CA GLU A 157 -13.58 -1.51 -4.32
C GLU A 157 -13.62 -2.98 -3.86
N GLU A 158 -13.18 -3.91 -4.70
CA GLU A 158 -13.06 -5.33 -4.35
C GLU A 158 -12.03 -5.57 -3.25
N THR A 159 -10.89 -4.87 -3.32
CA THR A 159 -9.85 -4.91 -2.30
C THR A 159 -10.38 -4.37 -0.97
N ALA A 160 -11.08 -3.24 -0.98
CA ALA A 160 -11.65 -2.65 0.22
C ALA A 160 -12.74 -3.54 0.85
N ALA A 161 -13.60 -4.14 0.03
CA ALA A 161 -14.62 -5.08 0.50
C ALA A 161 -14.00 -6.32 1.18
N PHE A 162 -12.94 -6.87 0.60
CA PHE A 162 -12.19 -7.98 1.19
C PHE A 162 -11.58 -7.59 2.54
N ILE A 163 -10.90 -6.45 2.62
CA ILE A 163 -10.30 -5.95 3.85
C ILE A 163 -11.36 -5.75 4.93
N ALA A 164 -12.49 -5.10 4.60
CA ALA A 164 -13.58 -4.85 5.54
C ALA A 164 -14.20 -6.14 6.08
N LYS A 165 -14.43 -7.14 5.20
CA LYS A 165 -14.96 -8.46 5.59
C LYS A 165 -14.02 -9.18 6.54
N THR A 166 -12.73 -9.25 6.20
CA THR A 166 -11.72 -9.96 7.01
C THR A 166 -11.51 -9.27 8.35
N GLN A 167 -11.53 -7.94 8.39
CA GLN A 167 -11.40 -7.20 9.65
C GLN A 167 -12.56 -7.47 10.61
N LYS A 168 -13.80 -7.59 10.12
CA LYS A 168 -14.96 -7.98 10.96
C LYS A 168 -14.75 -9.37 11.59
N ILE A 169 -14.26 -10.32 10.80
CA ILE A 169 -13.96 -11.68 11.31
C ILE A 169 -12.89 -11.64 12.40
N LEU A 170 -11.81 -10.88 12.19
CA LEU A 170 -10.72 -10.75 13.17
C LEU A 170 -11.14 -10.03 14.47
N GLN A 171 -12.20 -9.23 14.44
CA GLN A 171 -12.75 -8.54 15.61
C GLN A 171 -13.77 -9.41 16.40
N SER A 172 -14.31 -10.43 15.75
CA SER A 172 -15.28 -11.35 16.34
C SER A 172 -14.66 -12.65 16.90
N ALA A 173 -13.38 -12.89 16.62
CA ALA A 173 -12.59 -14.02 17.12
C ALA A 173 -11.81 -13.63 18.37
#